data_24de75520e455016666e309a5a2e765a
#
_entry.id   24de75520e455016666e309a5a2e765a
#
_cell.length_a   1.000
_cell.length_b   1.000
_cell.length_c   1.000
_cell.angle_alpha   90.00
_cell.angle_beta   90.00
_cell.angle_gamma   90.00
#
_symmetry.space_group_name_H-M   'P 1'
#
loop_
_entity.id
_entity.type
_entity.pdbx_description
1 polymer ?
#
loop_
_entity_poly.entity_id
_entity_poly.type
_entity_poly.pdbx_seq_one_letter_code
_entity_poly.pdbx_strand_id
1 'polypeptide(L)'
;MNHFLKLLDFTPAEIQHFLDVAADLKAKKKAGIPHKLLADKQLALIFEKTSTRTRCAFEVAGRDLGMGVTYLDPSASQIGKKESIADTARVLGRMYDGIEYRGFGQNIVEELAPQRYR
;
A
#
# COMPACT_ATOMS: atom_id res chain seq x y z
N MET A 1 11.46 -6.16 6.77
CA MET A 1 10.00 -5.99 6.86
C MET A 1 9.30 -6.96 5.91
N ASN A 2 8.27 -7.60 6.40
CA ASN A 2 7.49 -8.53 5.57
C ASN A 2 6.48 -7.79 4.71
N HIS A 3 6.26 -8.31 3.51
CA HIS A 3 5.17 -7.84 2.68
C HIS A 3 3.83 -8.36 3.20
N PHE A 4 2.78 -7.60 3.03
CA PHE A 4 1.42 -8.04 3.32
C PHE A 4 0.77 -8.48 2.01
N LEU A 5 0.88 -9.76 1.67
CA LEU A 5 0.36 -10.32 0.43
C LEU A 5 -0.92 -11.10 0.62
N LYS A 6 -1.03 -11.84 1.72
CA LYS A 6 -2.21 -12.63 2.06
C LYS A 6 -2.21 -12.93 3.56
N LEU A 7 -3.38 -13.17 4.09
CA LEU A 7 -3.53 -13.43 5.54
C LEU A 7 -2.81 -14.69 6.00
N LEU A 8 -2.67 -15.69 5.12
CA LEU A 8 -1.99 -16.94 5.45
C LEU A 8 -0.50 -16.76 5.78
N ASP A 9 0.09 -15.65 5.38
CA ASP A 9 1.49 -15.34 5.66
C ASP A 9 1.72 -14.87 7.10
N PHE A 10 0.66 -14.68 7.87
CA PHE A 10 0.71 -14.14 9.22
C PHE A 10 0.07 -15.07 10.23
N THR A 11 0.61 -15.05 11.45
CA THR A 11 0.01 -15.79 12.56
C THR A 11 -1.25 -15.07 13.07
N PRO A 12 -2.16 -15.78 13.77
CA PRO A 12 -3.30 -15.11 14.41
C PRO A 12 -2.89 -13.97 15.34
N ALA A 13 -1.78 -14.12 16.06
CA ALA A 13 -1.27 -13.07 16.94
C ALA A 13 -0.84 -11.83 16.17
N GLU A 14 -0.18 -12.01 15.02
CA GLU A 14 0.21 -10.90 14.16
C GLU A 14 -0.99 -10.17 13.58
N ILE A 15 -2.01 -10.92 13.15
CA ILE A 15 -3.27 -10.33 12.64
C ILE A 15 -3.96 -9.55 13.75
N GLN A 16 -4.02 -10.09 14.96
CA GLN A 16 -4.60 -9.38 16.09
C GLN A 16 -3.85 -8.09 16.39
N HIS A 17 -2.52 -8.12 16.27
CA HIS A 17 -1.72 -6.91 16.43
C HIS A 17 -2.09 -5.84 15.39
N PHE A 18 -2.30 -6.21 14.13
CA PHE A 18 -2.75 -5.26 13.11
C PHE A 18 -4.10 -4.64 13.46
N LEU A 19 -5.02 -5.44 13.96
CA LEU A 19 -6.33 -4.94 14.38
C LEU A 19 -6.22 -3.99 15.59
N ASP A 20 -5.33 -4.29 16.53
CA ASP A 20 -5.11 -3.44 17.69
C ASP A 20 -4.50 -2.09 17.27
N VAL A 21 -3.53 -2.11 16.36
CA VAL A 21 -2.94 -0.87 15.81
C VAL A 21 -4.00 -0.05 15.08
N ALA A 22 -4.85 -0.70 14.30
CA ALA A 22 -5.93 -0.02 13.58
C ALA A 22 -6.90 0.65 14.55
N ALA A 23 -7.27 -0.03 15.63
CA ALA A 23 -8.16 0.52 16.65
C ALA A 23 -7.54 1.73 17.36
N ASP A 24 -6.24 1.65 17.68
CA ASP A 24 -5.50 2.75 18.30
C ASP A 24 -5.45 3.98 17.39
N LEU A 25 -5.09 3.79 16.11
CA LEU A 25 -5.02 4.89 15.15
C LEU A 25 -6.40 5.51 14.89
N LYS A 26 -7.44 4.70 14.84
CA LYS A 26 -8.81 5.18 14.69
C LYS A 26 -9.23 6.05 15.87
N ALA A 27 -8.88 5.63 17.07
CA ALA A 27 -9.17 6.40 18.29
C ALA A 27 -8.43 7.74 18.29
N LYS A 28 -7.16 7.76 17.89
CA LYS A 28 -6.36 8.98 17.76
C LYS A 28 -6.96 9.94 16.76
N LYS A 29 -7.37 9.43 15.59
CA LYS A 29 -8.00 10.27 14.57
C LYS A 29 -9.29 10.91 15.10
N LYS A 30 -10.15 10.15 15.77
CA LYS A 30 -11.38 10.67 16.35
C LYS A 30 -11.13 11.72 17.43
N ALA A 31 -10.07 11.56 18.20
CA ALA A 31 -9.70 12.49 19.27
C ALA A 31 -8.91 13.70 18.76
N GLY A 32 -8.59 13.75 17.47
CA GLY A 32 -7.80 14.83 16.90
C GLY A 32 -6.33 14.79 17.33
N ILE A 33 -5.83 13.64 17.76
CA ILE A 33 -4.44 13.48 18.20
C ILE A 33 -3.56 13.23 16.97
N PRO A 34 -2.52 14.07 16.74
CA PRO A 34 -1.59 13.84 15.63
C PRO A 34 -0.87 12.50 15.77
N HIS A 35 -0.72 11.79 14.66
CA HIS A 35 -0.07 10.49 14.65
C HIS A 35 0.71 10.27 13.34
N LYS A 36 1.57 11.22 12.99
CA LYS A 36 2.37 11.19 11.76
C LYS A 36 3.55 10.23 11.91
N LEU A 37 3.27 8.96 12.13
CA LEU A 37 4.26 7.92 12.39
C LEU A 37 5.13 7.58 11.18
N LEU A 38 4.66 7.88 9.97
CA LEU A 38 5.36 7.61 8.72
C LEU A 38 5.66 8.92 7.96
N ALA A 39 6.02 9.97 8.71
CA ALA A 39 6.33 11.25 8.14
C ALA A 39 7.41 11.12 7.06
N ASP A 40 7.21 11.81 5.94
CA ASP A 40 8.12 11.85 4.80
C ASP A 40 8.30 10.52 4.06
N LYS A 41 7.55 9.47 4.40
CA LYS A 41 7.51 8.24 3.62
C LYS A 41 6.59 8.40 2.43
N GLN A 42 6.82 7.62 1.38
CA GLN A 42 6.07 7.71 0.13
C GLN A 42 5.31 6.42 -0.12
N LEU A 43 4.04 6.55 -0.47
CA LEU A 43 3.14 5.44 -0.77
C LEU A 43 2.62 5.55 -2.20
N ALA A 44 2.78 4.48 -2.97
CA ALA A 44 2.17 4.36 -4.29
C ALA A 44 0.92 3.49 -4.19
N LEU A 45 -0.18 3.98 -4.77
CA LEU A 45 -1.44 3.23 -4.88
C LEU A 45 -1.62 2.81 -6.33
N ILE A 46 -1.59 1.52 -6.57
CA ILE A 46 -1.76 0.94 -7.90
C ILE A 46 -3.10 0.20 -7.94
N PHE A 47 -4.05 0.76 -8.66
CA PHE A 47 -5.38 0.19 -8.76
C PHE A 47 -5.68 -0.17 -10.21
N GLU A 48 -5.74 -1.46 -10.50
CA GLU A 48 -6.24 -1.96 -11.79
C GLU A 48 -7.75 -2.16 -11.77
N LYS A 49 -8.32 -2.29 -10.57
CA LYS A 49 -9.78 -2.27 -10.36
C LYS A 49 -10.19 -0.93 -9.80
N THR A 50 -11.26 -0.38 -10.34
CA THR A 50 -11.84 0.84 -9.81
C THR A 50 -12.44 0.58 -8.43
N SER A 51 -12.04 1.39 -7.46
CA SER A 51 -12.61 1.31 -6.10
C SER A 51 -12.41 2.64 -5.39
N THR A 52 -13.44 3.46 -5.42
CA THR A 52 -13.40 4.79 -4.80
C THR A 52 -13.17 4.72 -3.29
N ARG A 53 -13.88 3.83 -2.61
CA ARG A 53 -13.79 3.74 -1.14
C ARG A 53 -12.40 3.32 -0.68
N THR A 54 -11.85 2.29 -1.30
CA THR A 54 -10.53 1.77 -0.93
C THR A 54 -9.44 2.78 -1.25
N ARG A 55 -9.51 3.40 -2.42
CA ARG A 55 -8.57 4.46 -2.79
C ARG A 55 -8.59 5.60 -1.78
N CYS A 56 -9.77 6.13 -1.47
CA CYS A 56 -9.90 7.24 -0.53
C CYS A 56 -9.41 6.85 0.87
N ALA A 57 -9.71 5.62 1.31
CA ALA A 57 -9.25 5.15 2.60
C ALA A 57 -7.74 5.13 2.69
N PHE A 58 -7.04 4.60 1.69
CA PHE A 58 -5.58 4.59 1.66
C PHE A 58 -4.99 5.98 1.54
N GLU A 59 -5.57 6.85 0.70
CA GLU A 59 -5.08 8.22 0.57
C GLU A 59 -5.16 8.98 1.89
N VAL A 60 -6.31 8.91 2.54
CA VAL A 60 -6.52 9.62 3.81
C VAL A 60 -5.65 9.03 4.91
N ALA A 61 -5.61 7.70 5.03
CA ALA A 61 -4.77 7.04 6.03
C ALA A 61 -3.29 7.38 5.84
N GLY A 62 -2.80 7.37 4.61
CA GLY A 62 -1.42 7.72 4.31
C GLY A 62 -1.10 9.16 4.72
N ARG A 63 -1.98 10.08 4.38
CA ARG A 63 -1.80 11.49 4.73
C ARG A 63 -1.88 11.74 6.22
N ASP A 64 -2.79 11.05 6.92
CA ASP A 64 -2.89 11.14 8.37
C ASP A 64 -1.59 10.67 9.05
N LEU A 65 -0.92 9.70 8.44
CA LEU A 65 0.36 9.19 8.93
C LEU A 65 1.57 10.04 8.49
N GLY A 66 1.34 11.11 7.74
CA GLY A 66 2.39 12.02 7.28
C GLY A 66 3.03 11.61 5.97
N MET A 67 2.47 10.64 5.25
CA MET A 67 3.02 10.15 4.00
C MET A 67 2.66 11.03 2.80
N GLY A 68 3.53 11.03 1.79
CA GLY A 68 3.15 11.41 0.45
C GLY A 68 2.46 10.24 -0.23
N VAL A 69 1.38 10.49 -0.95
CA VAL A 69 0.59 9.45 -1.62
C VAL A 69 0.47 9.76 -3.10
N THR A 70 0.79 8.76 -3.92
CA THR A 70 0.63 8.86 -5.37
C THR A 70 -0.35 7.78 -5.83
N TYR A 71 -1.38 8.20 -6.55
CA TYR A 71 -2.32 7.27 -7.17
C TYR A 71 -1.93 7.07 -8.64
N LEU A 72 -1.78 5.80 -9.04
CA LEU A 72 -1.50 5.44 -10.42
C LEU A 72 -2.76 4.90 -11.08
N ASP A 73 -3.31 5.69 -11.99
CA ASP A 73 -4.54 5.36 -12.71
C ASP A 73 -4.26 4.20 -13.68
N PRO A 74 -5.09 3.15 -13.70
CA PRO A 74 -4.90 2.03 -14.61
C PRO A 74 -4.92 2.44 -16.09
N SER A 75 -5.73 3.41 -16.45
CA SER A 75 -5.83 3.86 -17.85
C SER A 75 -4.62 4.65 -18.30
N ALA A 76 -3.90 5.27 -17.38
CA ALA A 76 -2.69 6.04 -17.65
C ALA A 76 -1.42 5.28 -17.30
N SER A 77 -1.53 4.18 -16.56
CA SER A 77 -0.40 3.37 -16.13
C SER A 77 0.15 2.53 -17.28
N GLN A 78 1.46 2.29 -17.26
CA GLN A 78 2.15 1.41 -18.20
C GLN A 78 2.19 -0.05 -17.71
N ILE A 79 1.70 -0.33 -16.51
CA ILE A 79 1.74 -1.67 -15.92
C ILE A 79 0.95 -2.65 -16.78
N GLY A 80 1.60 -3.74 -17.19
CA GLY A 80 0.99 -4.77 -18.01
C GLY A 80 0.73 -4.38 -19.46
N LYS A 81 1.13 -3.15 -19.85
CA LYS A 81 0.97 -2.65 -21.22
C LYS A 81 2.30 -2.58 -21.93
N LYS A 82 3.12 -1.56 -21.65
CA LYS A 82 4.41 -1.35 -22.26
C LYS A 82 5.56 -1.81 -21.38
N GLU A 83 5.35 -1.84 -20.07
CA GLU A 83 6.35 -2.29 -19.12
C GLU A 83 5.95 -3.65 -18.54
N SER A 84 6.95 -4.49 -18.24
CA SER A 84 6.70 -5.70 -17.47
C SER A 84 6.39 -5.31 -16.02
N ILE A 85 5.66 -6.18 -15.31
CA ILE A 85 5.36 -5.98 -13.90
C ILE A 85 6.65 -5.90 -13.08
N ALA A 86 7.63 -6.76 -13.40
CA ALA A 86 8.91 -6.76 -12.70
C ALA A 86 9.68 -5.46 -12.89
N ASP A 87 9.69 -4.89 -14.10
CA ASP A 87 10.36 -3.61 -14.36
C ASP A 87 9.68 -2.46 -13.64
N THR A 88 8.36 -2.42 -13.66
CA THR A 88 7.57 -1.43 -12.92
C THR A 88 7.87 -1.51 -11.43
N ALA A 89 7.89 -2.73 -10.87
CA ALA A 89 8.19 -2.93 -9.46
C ALA A 89 9.60 -2.46 -9.09
N ARG A 90 10.59 -2.69 -9.94
CA ARG A 90 11.95 -2.21 -9.70
C ARG A 90 12.02 -0.70 -9.62
N VAL A 91 11.35 -0.03 -10.54
CA VAL A 91 11.34 1.45 -10.58
C VAL A 91 10.62 2.00 -9.36
N LEU A 92 9.41 1.53 -9.09
CA LEU A 92 8.61 2.01 -7.97
C LEU A 92 9.23 1.65 -6.63
N GLY A 93 9.83 0.47 -6.52
CA GLY A 93 10.48 0.03 -5.30
C GLY A 93 11.68 0.87 -4.88
N ARG A 94 12.28 1.58 -5.82
CA ARG A 94 13.38 2.51 -5.54
C ARG A 94 12.91 3.89 -5.12
N MET A 95 11.69 4.26 -5.48
CA MET A 95 11.14 5.58 -5.21
C MET A 95 10.21 5.61 -4.00
N TYR A 96 9.48 4.54 -3.77
CA TYR A 96 8.43 4.48 -2.76
C TYR A 96 8.79 3.56 -1.60
N ASP A 97 8.38 3.95 -0.41
CA ASP A 97 8.55 3.14 0.80
C ASP A 97 7.47 2.07 0.93
N GLY A 98 6.31 2.30 0.34
CA GLY A 98 5.21 1.36 0.34
C GLY A 98 4.48 1.36 -0.98
N ILE A 99 3.95 0.20 -1.36
CA ILE A 99 3.12 0.04 -2.54
C ILE A 99 1.88 -0.75 -2.15
N GLU A 100 0.71 -0.17 -2.42
CA GLU A 100 -0.56 -0.87 -2.29
C GLU A 100 -1.05 -1.23 -3.70
N TYR A 101 -1.44 -2.47 -3.89
CA TYR A 101 -1.92 -2.96 -5.16
C TYR A 101 -3.32 -3.53 -5.02
N ARG A 102 -4.22 -3.13 -5.91
CA ARG A 102 -5.54 -3.73 -6.06
C ARG A 102 -5.76 -4.06 -7.52
N GLY A 103 -5.87 -5.35 -7.83
CA GLY A 103 -5.99 -5.81 -9.20
C GLY A 103 -6.73 -7.13 -9.30
N PHE A 104 -6.45 -7.88 -10.36
CA PHE A 104 -7.21 -9.07 -10.72
C PHE A 104 -6.56 -10.38 -10.31
N GLY A 105 -5.29 -10.41 -9.97
CA GLY A 105 -4.61 -11.66 -9.69
C GLY A 105 -3.62 -11.59 -8.54
N GLN A 106 -3.62 -12.62 -7.71
CA GLN A 106 -2.66 -12.76 -6.61
C GLN A 106 -1.22 -12.86 -7.11
N ASN A 107 -1.02 -13.48 -8.27
CA ASN A 107 0.30 -13.62 -8.89
C ASN A 107 0.95 -12.26 -9.19
N ILE A 108 0.17 -11.25 -9.51
CA ILE A 108 0.69 -9.90 -9.78
C ILE A 108 1.27 -9.28 -8.52
N VAL A 109 0.56 -9.38 -7.41
CA VAL A 109 1.03 -8.89 -6.11
C VAL A 109 2.30 -9.64 -5.70
N GLU A 110 2.34 -10.94 -5.88
CA GLU A 110 3.51 -11.76 -5.53
C GLU A 110 4.71 -11.44 -6.41
N GLU A 111 4.49 -11.08 -7.67
CA GLU A 111 5.57 -10.67 -8.57
C GLU A 111 6.11 -9.27 -8.21
N LEU A 112 5.25 -8.36 -7.78
CA LEU A 112 5.66 -7.02 -7.35
C LEU A 112 6.53 -7.05 -6.09
N ALA A 113 6.18 -7.89 -5.14
CA ALA A 113 6.76 -7.88 -3.81
C ALA A 113 8.28 -8.12 -3.77
N PRO A 114 8.85 -9.13 -4.46
CA PRO A 114 10.28 -9.40 -4.37
C PRO A 114 11.17 -8.29 -4.92
N GLN A 115 10.68 -7.52 -5.88
CA GLN A 115 11.45 -6.47 -6.54
C GLN A 115 11.62 -5.24 -5.66
N ARG A 116 10.75 -5.05 -4.71
CA ARG A 116 10.67 -3.85 -3.88
C ARG A 116 11.91 -3.64 -3.00
N TYR A 117 12.60 -4.72 -2.63
CA TYR A 117 13.76 -4.65 -1.75
C TYR A 117 15.10 -4.71 -2.48
N ARG A 118 15.07 -4.52 -3.78
CA ARG A 118 16.27 -4.56 -4.62
C ARG A 118 16.64 -3.18 -5.19
#